data_b79cd639cda849e7da8bf9f53012d078
#
_entry.id   b79cd639cda849e7da8bf9f53012d078
#
_cell.length_a   1.000
_cell.length_b   1.000
_cell.length_c   1.000
_cell.angle_alpha   90.00
_cell.angle_beta   90.00
_cell.angle_gamma   90.00
#
_symmetry.space_group_name_H-M   'P 1'
#
loop_
_entity.id
_entity.type
_entity.pdbx_description
1 polymer ?
#
loop_
_entity_poly.entity_id
_entity_poly.type
_entity_poly.pdbx_seq_one_letter_code
_entity_poly.pdbx_strand_id
1 'polypeptide(L)'
;ALEAAIGLFPDTRTTESGRIDMPAAKALLARMYLYNEQWDEAADMASQVIGHYGLELCPSLKDLWADDKTNNEFIWTTEFTEDDAFRQANGYWSWYAMYIDRFPGVQTMLKWTGYGGCQAIPSTYFMDLFDRDADKRWSDLHQWVWYYNDPADDRSAFPLNQWREYIDTALYLCPDVLPLAEHKRMEKTFTVFDRNDMFDADGIPQDRWTFIGMTKFYDHTRPGNMSELSDRSYPVIRLGELYLIRAEARIRSTTNQDLKGAAEDITELRKRAVNHEKPEYEEAMKVTEEDMTLDFILEDRA
;
A
#
# COMPACT_ATOMS: atom_id res chain seq x y z
N ALA A 1 -22.82 -20.44 -6.45
CA ALA A 1 -23.57 -19.19 -6.26
C ALA A 1 -23.03 -18.07 -7.16
N LEU A 2 -21.71 -17.74 -7.10
CA LEU A 2 -21.10 -16.66 -7.91
C LEU A 2 -21.18 -16.94 -9.41
N GLU A 3 -20.93 -18.17 -9.86
CA GLU A 3 -21.07 -18.57 -11.27
C GLU A 3 -22.51 -18.34 -11.78
N ALA A 4 -23.51 -18.66 -10.98
CA ALA A 4 -24.90 -18.39 -11.32
C ALA A 4 -25.21 -16.88 -11.33
N ALA A 5 -24.59 -16.11 -10.44
CA ALA A 5 -24.78 -14.67 -10.37
C ALA A 5 -24.21 -13.96 -11.61
N ILE A 6 -23.06 -14.37 -12.11
CA ILE A 6 -22.43 -13.83 -13.33
C ILE A 6 -23.40 -13.87 -14.52
N GLY A 7 -24.17 -14.95 -14.67
CA GLY A 7 -25.18 -15.07 -15.72
C GLY A 7 -26.36 -14.09 -15.61
N LEU A 8 -26.50 -13.37 -14.50
CA LEU A 8 -27.59 -12.40 -14.25
C LEU A 8 -27.14 -10.95 -14.42
N PHE A 9 -25.82 -10.64 -14.39
CA PHE A 9 -25.34 -9.30 -14.58
C PHE A 9 -25.29 -8.92 -16.07
N PRO A 10 -25.58 -7.66 -16.42
CA PRO A 10 -25.18 -7.10 -17.71
C PRO A 10 -23.66 -7.17 -17.86
N ASP A 11 -23.17 -7.50 -19.06
CA ASP A 11 -21.72 -7.58 -19.31
C ASP A 11 -21.11 -6.16 -19.49
N THR A 12 -21.26 -5.34 -18.46
CA THR A 12 -20.81 -3.94 -18.42
C THR A 12 -20.36 -3.58 -17.02
N ARG A 13 -19.54 -2.53 -16.93
CA ARG A 13 -19.20 -1.87 -15.69
C ARG A 13 -20.31 -0.88 -15.31
N THR A 14 -20.67 -0.83 -14.01
CA THR A 14 -21.56 0.21 -13.50
C THR A 14 -20.83 1.51 -13.25
N THR A 15 -21.53 2.62 -13.33
CA THR A 15 -21.05 3.95 -12.88
C THR A 15 -21.40 4.24 -11.42
N GLU A 16 -22.20 3.37 -10.77
CA GLU A 16 -22.60 3.53 -9.38
C GLU A 16 -21.49 2.96 -8.46
N SER A 17 -20.84 3.83 -7.71
CA SER A 17 -19.79 3.45 -6.76
C SER A 17 -20.34 2.52 -5.68
N GLY A 18 -19.53 1.58 -5.19
CA GLY A 18 -19.90 0.60 -4.16
C GLY A 18 -20.81 -0.54 -4.63
N ARG A 19 -21.38 -0.45 -5.83
CA ARG A 19 -22.28 -1.48 -6.36
C ARG A 19 -21.50 -2.58 -7.07
N ILE A 20 -21.87 -3.84 -6.81
CA ILE A 20 -21.31 -5.00 -7.52
C ILE A 20 -21.84 -5.01 -8.98
N ASP A 21 -20.93 -5.22 -9.91
CA ASP A 21 -21.17 -5.36 -11.34
C ASP A 21 -20.49 -6.62 -11.91
N MET A 22 -20.50 -6.80 -13.23
CA MET A 22 -19.89 -7.95 -13.89
C MET A 22 -18.39 -8.07 -13.58
N PRO A 23 -17.54 -7.04 -13.76
CA PRO A 23 -16.12 -7.15 -13.43
C PRO A 23 -15.88 -7.46 -11.95
N ALA A 24 -16.66 -6.89 -11.03
CA ALA A 24 -16.56 -7.19 -9.61
C ALA A 24 -16.92 -8.65 -9.28
N ALA A 25 -17.99 -9.17 -9.89
CA ALA A 25 -18.39 -10.57 -9.72
C ALA A 25 -17.35 -11.54 -10.27
N LYS A 26 -16.80 -11.26 -11.46
CA LYS A 26 -15.72 -12.06 -12.06
C LYS A 26 -14.44 -12.01 -11.23
N ALA A 27 -14.05 -10.83 -10.76
CA ALA A 27 -12.87 -10.66 -9.93
C ALA A 27 -12.98 -11.42 -8.59
N LEU A 28 -14.15 -11.37 -7.95
CA LEU A 28 -14.43 -12.16 -6.76
C LEU A 28 -14.40 -13.67 -7.05
N LEU A 29 -14.93 -14.09 -8.19
CA LEU A 29 -14.90 -15.51 -8.57
C LEU A 29 -13.46 -15.98 -8.86
N ALA A 30 -12.61 -15.16 -9.50
CA ALA A 30 -11.19 -15.45 -9.68
C ALA A 30 -10.48 -15.69 -8.34
N ARG A 31 -10.75 -14.84 -7.35
CA ARG A 31 -10.23 -15.00 -5.98
C ARG A 31 -10.72 -16.30 -5.33
N MET A 32 -11.99 -16.65 -5.53
CA MET A 32 -12.56 -17.89 -4.97
C MET A 32 -12.00 -19.14 -5.65
N TYR A 33 -11.79 -19.12 -6.97
CA TYR A 33 -11.13 -20.20 -7.69
C TYR A 33 -9.68 -20.39 -7.21
N LEU A 34 -8.93 -19.30 -7.01
CA LEU A 34 -7.57 -19.36 -6.46
C LEU A 34 -7.56 -20.04 -5.08
N TYR A 35 -8.46 -19.62 -4.15
CA TYR A 35 -8.55 -20.22 -2.83
C TYR A 35 -9.01 -21.68 -2.82
N ASN A 36 -9.74 -22.08 -3.87
CA ASN A 36 -10.20 -23.47 -4.05
C ASN A 36 -9.22 -24.30 -4.90
N GLU A 37 -8.02 -23.77 -5.18
CA GLU A 37 -6.97 -24.44 -5.97
C GLU A 37 -7.39 -24.80 -7.41
N GLN A 38 -8.38 -24.09 -7.94
CA GLN A 38 -8.83 -24.19 -9.32
C GLN A 38 -8.04 -23.20 -10.18
N TRP A 39 -6.77 -23.54 -10.45
CA TRP A 39 -5.77 -22.64 -11.01
C TRP A 39 -6.14 -22.14 -12.40
N ASP A 40 -6.53 -23.05 -13.28
CA ASP A 40 -6.86 -22.70 -14.67
C ASP A 40 -8.08 -21.78 -14.73
N GLU A 41 -9.11 -22.06 -13.94
CA GLU A 41 -10.32 -21.24 -13.85
C GLU A 41 -10.03 -19.88 -13.21
N ALA A 42 -9.11 -19.82 -12.24
CA ALA A 42 -8.68 -18.56 -11.62
C ALA A 42 -7.96 -17.67 -12.63
N ALA A 43 -7.03 -18.23 -13.41
CA ALA A 43 -6.29 -17.52 -14.44
C ALA A 43 -7.20 -17.03 -15.58
N ASP A 44 -8.13 -17.88 -16.04
CA ASP A 44 -9.11 -17.53 -17.06
C ASP A 44 -10.02 -16.40 -16.61
N MET A 45 -10.60 -16.52 -15.41
CA MET A 45 -11.51 -15.51 -14.85
C MET A 45 -10.82 -14.16 -14.64
N ALA A 46 -9.57 -14.15 -14.13
CA ALA A 46 -8.77 -12.94 -14.03
C ALA A 46 -8.50 -12.31 -15.40
N SER A 47 -8.19 -13.14 -16.43
CA SER A 47 -7.94 -12.67 -17.79
C SER A 47 -9.17 -12.05 -18.44
N GLN A 48 -10.38 -12.50 -18.10
CA GLN A 48 -11.63 -11.92 -18.59
C GLN A 48 -11.91 -10.51 -18.03
N VAL A 49 -11.21 -10.08 -16.99
CA VAL A 49 -11.35 -8.74 -16.42
C VAL A 49 -10.19 -7.84 -16.82
N ILE A 50 -8.96 -8.37 -16.83
CA ILE A 50 -7.76 -7.63 -17.23
C ILE A 50 -7.87 -7.19 -18.69
N GLY A 51 -7.71 -5.89 -18.95
CA GLY A 51 -7.81 -5.31 -20.29
C GLY A 51 -9.23 -5.11 -20.80
N HIS A 52 -10.25 -5.35 -19.96
CA HIS A 52 -11.66 -5.14 -20.29
C HIS A 52 -12.30 -4.12 -19.34
N TYR A 53 -13.52 -3.73 -19.66
CA TYR A 53 -14.37 -2.85 -18.83
C TYR A 53 -13.79 -1.44 -18.58
N GLY A 54 -12.78 -0.99 -19.35
CA GLY A 54 -12.11 0.30 -19.12
C GLY A 54 -11.29 0.34 -17.81
N LEU A 55 -10.91 -0.82 -17.29
CA LEU A 55 -10.04 -0.97 -16.13
C LEU A 55 -8.58 -0.84 -16.56
N GLU A 56 -7.84 0.01 -15.87
CA GLU A 56 -6.43 0.29 -16.17
C GLU A 56 -5.65 0.42 -14.85
N LEU A 57 -4.40 -0.05 -14.84
CA LEU A 57 -3.51 0.20 -13.71
C LEU A 57 -3.19 1.69 -13.63
N CYS A 58 -3.21 2.26 -12.44
CA CYS A 58 -2.75 3.61 -12.23
C CYS A 58 -1.27 3.75 -12.59
N PRO A 59 -0.87 4.86 -13.24
CA PRO A 59 0.49 5.04 -13.74
C PRO A 59 1.54 5.14 -12.63
N SER A 60 1.14 5.53 -11.42
CA SER A 60 2.01 5.56 -10.25
C SER A 60 1.27 5.07 -9.00
N LEU A 61 2.02 4.75 -7.96
CA LEU A 61 1.46 4.40 -6.64
C LEU A 61 0.81 5.61 -5.97
N LYS A 62 1.30 6.83 -6.25
CA LYS A 62 0.69 8.07 -5.74
C LYS A 62 -0.67 8.31 -6.36
N ASP A 63 -0.82 8.07 -7.67
CA ASP A 63 -2.12 8.18 -8.35
C ASP A 63 -3.11 7.13 -7.84
N LEU A 64 -2.63 5.89 -7.60
CA LEU A 64 -3.46 4.82 -7.05
C LEU A 64 -4.03 5.17 -5.67
N TRP A 65 -3.22 5.80 -4.84
CA TRP A 65 -3.58 6.12 -3.45
C TRP A 65 -3.81 7.61 -3.23
N ALA A 66 -4.06 8.39 -4.30
CA ALA A 66 -4.52 9.76 -4.21
C ALA A 66 -5.82 9.89 -3.42
N ASP A 67 -6.16 11.11 -3.00
CA ASP A 67 -7.34 11.38 -2.17
C ASP A 67 -8.67 11.19 -2.92
N ASP A 68 -8.64 10.91 -4.20
CA ASP A 68 -9.81 10.57 -4.99
C ASP A 68 -10.50 9.31 -4.45
N LYS A 69 -11.82 9.36 -4.36
CA LYS A 69 -12.62 8.24 -3.84
C LYS A 69 -12.58 7.02 -4.73
N THR A 70 -12.41 7.22 -6.05
CA THR A 70 -12.40 6.15 -7.04
C THR A 70 -11.37 6.44 -8.13
N ASN A 71 -10.85 5.39 -8.74
CA ASN A 71 -10.02 5.44 -9.94
C ASN A 71 -10.28 4.22 -10.84
N ASN A 72 -9.67 4.18 -12.02
CA ASN A 72 -9.92 3.10 -13.00
C ASN A 72 -9.33 1.74 -12.57
N GLU A 73 -8.49 1.69 -11.57
CA GLU A 73 -7.95 0.44 -11.03
C GLU A 73 -8.87 -0.21 -9.99
N PHE A 74 -9.74 0.57 -9.32
CA PHE A 74 -10.69 0.02 -8.34
C PHE A 74 -11.82 -0.70 -9.07
N ILE A 75 -11.96 -2.00 -8.81
CA ILE A 75 -13.02 -2.83 -9.38
C ILE A 75 -14.27 -2.77 -8.51
N TRP A 76 -14.10 -2.93 -7.21
CA TRP A 76 -15.18 -2.87 -6.24
C TRP A 76 -14.70 -2.19 -4.96
N THR A 77 -15.50 -1.24 -4.46
CA THR A 77 -15.21 -0.44 -3.29
C THR A 77 -16.32 -0.56 -2.25
N THR A 78 -15.94 -0.43 -0.97
CA THR A 78 -16.89 -0.12 0.10
C THR A 78 -16.91 1.39 0.28
N GLU A 79 -18.10 1.98 0.19
CA GLU A 79 -18.29 3.40 0.35
C GLU A 79 -18.48 3.78 1.82
N PHE A 80 -17.92 4.94 2.18
CA PHE A 80 -18.05 5.54 3.50
C PHE A 80 -18.58 6.95 3.39
N THR A 81 -19.17 7.44 4.46
CA THR A 81 -19.70 8.80 4.55
C THR A 81 -19.46 9.39 5.94
N GLU A 82 -19.17 10.67 5.97
CA GLU A 82 -19.10 11.47 7.20
C GLU A 82 -20.48 11.94 7.69
N ASP A 83 -21.57 11.59 7.00
CA ASP A 83 -22.90 11.91 7.44
C ASP A 83 -23.19 11.28 8.80
N ASP A 84 -23.40 12.11 9.81
CA ASP A 84 -23.68 11.71 11.19
C ASP A 84 -24.88 10.76 11.31
N ALA A 85 -25.82 10.81 10.38
CA ALA A 85 -26.98 9.94 10.35
C ALA A 85 -26.61 8.47 10.15
N PHE A 86 -25.50 8.20 9.44
CA PHE A 86 -25.08 6.84 9.11
C PHE A 86 -23.85 6.39 9.90
N ARG A 87 -23.06 7.30 10.43
CA ARG A 87 -21.82 7.03 11.22
C ARG A 87 -20.95 5.91 10.66
N GLN A 88 -20.78 5.87 9.34
CA GLN A 88 -20.05 4.82 8.64
C GLN A 88 -18.76 5.36 8.03
N ALA A 89 -18.00 6.08 8.83
CA ALA A 89 -16.72 6.58 8.38
C ALA A 89 -15.62 5.51 8.47
N ASN A 90 -14.63 5.67 7.61
CA ASN A 90 -13.49 4.78 7.50
C ASN A 90 -12.38 5.20 8.48
N GLY A 91 -11.97 4.29 9.37
CA GLY A 91 -10.85 4.50 10.30
C GLY A 91 -9.57 3.77 9.90
N TYR A 92 -9.51 3.11 8.75
CA TYR A 92 -8.36 2.27 8.37
C TYR A 92 -7.03 3.03 8.32
N TRP A 93 -7.04 4.30 7.92
CA TRP A 93 -5.83 5.10 7.88
C TRP A 93 -5.14 5.18 9.24
N SER A 94 -5.90 5.23 10.34
CA SER A 94 -5.34 5.33 11.69
C SER A 94 -4.67 4.03 12.17
N TRP A 95 -5.08 2.88 11.65
CA TRP A 95 -4.51 1.59 12.06
C TRP A 95 -3.03 1.47 11.74
N TYR A 96 -2.62 2.06 10.61
CA TYR A 96 -1.26 2.02 10.10
C TYR A 96 -0.44 3.27 10.45
N ALA A 97 -1.06 4.24 11.11
CA ALA A 97 -0.41 5.47 11.51
C ALA A 97 0.11 5.36 12.95
N MET A 98 1.34 5.84 13.16
CA MET A 98 1.96 5.95 14.46
C MET A 98 1.35 7.13 15.25
N TYR A 99 1.28 7.01 16.57
CA TYR A 99 0.86 8.11 17.46
C TYR A 99 2.03 9.03 17.73
N ILE A 100 2.15 10.10 16.97
CA ILE A 100 3.33 10.96 16.89
C ILE A 100 3.37 12.11 17.89
N ASP A 101 2.26 12.51 18.53
CA ASP A 101 2.19 13.62 19.51
C ASP A 101 3.12 13.46 20.71
N ARG A 102 3.60 12.28 20.94
CA ARG A 102 4.52 11.94 22.03
C ARG A 102 5.96 12.37 21.75
N PHE A 103 6.26 12.76 20.54
CA PHE A 103 7.62 13.16 20.15
C PHE A 103 7.73 14.68 20.01
N PRO A 104 8.82 15.27 20.54
CA PRO A 104 9.03 16.71 20.44
C PRO A 104 9.05 17.20 18.98
N GLY A 105 8.38 18.31 18.73
CA GLY A 105 8.36 18.97 17.42
C GLY A 105 7.37 18.39 16.42
N VAL A 106 6.66 17.32 16.77
CA VAL A 106 5.65 16.70 15.91
C VAL A 106 4.28 16.76 16.57
N GLN A 107 3.26 17.13 15.81
CA GLN A 107 1.86 17.20 16.26
C GLN A 107 0.95 16.47 15.30
N THR A 108 0.00 15.68 15.83
CA THR A 108 -1.03 14.97 15.06
C THR A 108 -2.12 15.91 14.53
N MET A 109 -2.11 17.17 14.95
CA MET A 109 -3.13 18.16 14.63
C MET A 109 -3.17 18.54 13.13
N LEU A 110 -2.22 18.11 12.34
CA LEU A 110 -2.15 18.45 10.93
C LEU A 110 -2.71 17.30 10.06
N LYS A 111 -3.36 17.67 8.96
CA LYS A 111 -3.95 16.72 7.99
C LYS A 111 -3.00 15.62 7.53
N TRP A 112 -1.70 15.94 7.48
CA TRP A 112 -0.64 15.07 6.98
C TRP A 112 -0.17 14.01 7.97
N THR A 113 -0.39 14.20 9.26
CA THR A 113 0.21 13.37 10.29
C THR A 113 -0.76 12.38 10.91
N GLY A 114 -2.05 12.61 10.78
CA GLY A 114 -3.10 11.73 11.28
C GLY A 114 -3.07 11.45 12.78
N TYR A 115 -4.15 10.94 13.32
CA TYR A 115 -4.23 10.40 14.67
C TYR A 115 -3.94 8.90 14.65
N GLY A 116 -2.80 8.47 15.20
CA GLY A 116 -2.35 7.09 15.11
C GLY A 116 -3.14 6.12 15.97
N GLY A 117 -3.75 5.12 15.37
CA GLY A 117 -4.40 4.00 16.07
C GLY A 117 -3.42 2.90 16.47
N CYS A 118 -2.25 2.83 15.85
CA CYS A 118 -1.17 1.87 16.16
C CYS A 118 -1.63 0.41 16.22
N GLN A 119 -2.44 -0.03 15.28
CA GLN A 119 -3.01 -1.39 15.29
C GLN A 119 -2.28 -2.36 14.37
N ALA A 120 -1.59 -1.86 13.34
CA ALA A 120 -0.83 -2.65 12.39
C ALA A 120 0.60 -2.09 12.27
N ILE A 121 1.57 -2.90 12.65
CA ILE A 121 3.00 -2.57 12.66
C ILE A 121 3.68 -3.44 11.59
N PRO A 122 4.48 -2.88 10.68
CA PRO A 122 5.25 -3.67 9.73
C PRO A 122 6.27 -4.53 10.48
N SER A 123 6.38 -5.81 10.10
CA SER A 123 7.44 -6.68 10.63
C SER A 123 8.80 -6.32 10.02
N THR A 124 9.88 -6.74 10.67
CA THR A 124 11.23 -6.60 10.11
C THR A 124 11.37 -7.32 8.78
N TYR A 125 10.77 -8.51 8.64
CA TYR A 125 10.70 -9.24 7.38
C TYR A 125 10.05 -8.41 6.26
N PHE A 126 8.88 -7.82 6.53
CA PHE A 126 8.20 -6.97 5.55
C PHE A 126 9.05 -5.78 5.10
N MET A 127 9.75 -5.12 6.04
CA MET A 127 10.63 -4.00 5.71
C MET A 127 11.83 -4.41 4.84
N ASP A 128 12.29 -5.66 4.96
CA ASP A 128 13.41 -6.22 4.22
C ASP A 128 13.03 -6.75 2.82
N LEU A 129 11.74 -6.83 2.49
CA LEU A 129 11.28 -7.22 1.14
C LEU A 129 11.61 -6.20 0.06
N PHE A 130 11.83 -4.94 0.44
CA PHE A 130 12.01 -3.86 -0.52
C PHE A 130 13.48 -3.53 -0.76
N ASP A 131 13.90 -3.47 -2.03
CA ASP A 131 15.05 -2.67 -2.41
C ASP A 131 14.66 -1.19 -2.30
N ARG A 132 15.03 -0.55 -1.18
CA ARG A 132 14.53 0.78 -0.82
C ARG A 132 15.00 1.89 -1.74
N ASP A 133 16.04 1.65 -2.53
CA ASP A 133 16.53 2.57 -3.55
C ASP A 133 15.77 2.38 -4.87
N ALA A 134 15.54 1.14 -5.26
CA ALA A 134 14.94 0.79 -6.55
C ALA A 134 13.41 0.72 -6.52
N ASP A 135 12.81 0.35 -5.38
CA ASP A 135 11.37 0.08 -5.25
C ASP A 135 10.63 1.24 -4.58
N LYS A 136 9.86 1.98 -5.38
CA LYS A 136 9.03 3.10 -4.91
C LYS A 136 7.87 2.68 -4.00
N ARG A 137 7.53 1.39 -3.91
CA ARG A 137 6.55 0.93 -2.92
C ARG A 137 7.00 1.29 -1.51
N TRP A 138 8.32 1.25 -1.25
CA TRP A 138 8.85 1.74 0.01
C TRP A 138 8.66 3.25 0.16
N SER A 139 9.24 4.05 -0.73
CA SER A 139 9.28 5.52 -0.59
C SER A 139 7.93 6.20 -0.71
N ASP A 140 7.00 5.65 -1.51
CA ASP A 140 5.72 6.27 -1.80
C ASP A 140 4.59 5.83 -0.84
N LEU A 141 4.75 4.68 -0.16
CA LEU A 141 3.69 4.09 0.67
C LEU A 141 4.02 4.01 2.17
N HIS A 142 5.21 4.45 2.59
CA HIS A 142 5.60 4.45 3.99
C HIS A 142 6.08 5.82 4.43
N GLN A 143 5.99 6.09 5.72
CA GLN A 143 6.49 7.32 6.34
C GLN A 143 7.44 6.97 7.48
N TRP A 144 8.66 7.49 7.39
CA TRP A 144 9.73 7.30 8.38
C TRP A 144 10.43 8.59 8.79
N VAL A 145 10.05 9.74 8.16
CA VAL A 145 10.54 11.08 8.51
C VAL A 145 9.36 11.98 8.81
N TRP A 146 9.41 12.70 9.91
CA TRP A 146 8.48 13.77 10.23
C TRP A 146 9.25 15.06 10.42
N TYR A 147 8.77 16.10 9.79
CA TYR A 147 9.35 17.42 9.89
C TYR A 147 8.69 18.18 11.04
N TYR A 148 9.45 19.15 11.57
CA TYR A 148 8.92 20.06 12.57
C TYR A 148 7.67 20.76 12.02
N ASN A 149 6.56 20.67 12.74
CA ASN A 149 5.27 21.18 12.29
C ASN A 149 4.64 22.10 13.35
N ASP A 150 5.34 23.16 13.73
CA ASP A 150 4.75 24.21 14.56
C ASP A 150 3.54 24.80 13.81
N PRO A 151 2.34 24.90 14.44
CA PRO A 151 1.17 25.53 13.84
C PRO A 151 1.36 27.00 13.42
N ALA A 152 2.32 27.70 14.02
CA ALA A 152 2.70 29.06 13.65
C ALA A 152 3.60 29.11 12.41
N ASP A 153 4.18 27.98 11.99
CA ASP A 153 5.08 27.84 10.86
C ASP A 153 4.49 26.79 9.92
N ASP A 154 3.72 27.23 8.91
CA ASP A 154 3.03 26.33 7.96
C ASP A 154 4.02 25.56 7.08
N ARG A 155 4.73 24.61 7.69
CA ARG A 155 5.57 23.63 7.03
C ARG A 155 4.81 22.36 6.65
N SER A 156 3.50 22.34 6.88
CA SER A 156 2.62 21.18 6.59
C SER A 156 2.59 20.79 5.10
N ALA A 157 3.00 21.70 4.21
CA ALA A 157 3.10 21.46 2.76
C ALA A 157 4.37 20.70 2.35
N PHE A 158 5.22 20.26 3.26
CA PHE A 158 6.44 19.53 2.88
C PHE A 158 6.09 18.11 2.44
N PRO A 159 6.64 17.66 1.30
CA PRO A 159 6.48 16.29 0.86
C PRO A 159 6.95 15.30 1.91
N LEU A 160 6.19 14.23 2.10
CA LEU A 160 6.58 13.11 2.94
C LEU A 160 7.93 12.56 2.49
N ASN A 161 8.77 12.15 3.45
CA ASN A 161 10.03 11.44 3.23
C ASN A 161 11.06 12.17 2.36
N GLN A 162 10.93 13.48 2.14
CA GLN A 162 12.03 14.24 1.55
C GLN A 162 13.04 14.56 2.63
N TRP A 163 14.24 13.95 2.53
CA TRP A 163 15.35 14.31 3.38
C TRP A 163 15.70 15.77 3.15
N ARG A 164 15.54 16.58 4.17
CA ARG A 164 15.98 17.98 4.21
C ARG A 164 17.10 18.11 5.22
N GLU A 165 17.80 19.24 5.18
CA GLU A 165 18.83 19.51 6.17
C GLU A 165 18.28 19.30 7.58
N TYR A 166 19.12 18.83 8.48
CA TYR A 166 18.77 18.41 9.86
C TYR A 166 17.92 19.38 10.67
N ILE A 167 17.85 20.64 10.25
CA ILE A 167 17.10 21.72 10.93
C ILE A 167 15.57 21.50 10.88
N ASP A 168 15.07 20.86 9.84
CA ASP A 168 13.63 20.70 9.65
C ASP A 168 13.10 19.34 10.10
N THR A 169 13.97 18.36 10.32
CA THR A 169 13.58 17.03 10.81
C THR A 169 13.30 17.09 12.31
N ALA A 170 12.13 16.61 12.71
CA ALA A 170 11.75 16.47 14.12
C ALA A 170 11.87 15.01 14.60
N LEU A 171 11.48 14.05 13.75
CA LEU A 171 11.51 12.62 14.04
C LEU A 171 11.98 11.84 12.82
N TYR A 172 12.91 10.92 13.04
CA TYR A 172 13.41 10.00 12.03
C TYR A 172 13.40 8.56 12.55
N LEU A 173 12.78 7.67 11.81
CA LEU A 173 12.76 6.23 12.07
C LEU A 173 13.59 5.54 10.98
N CYS A 174 14.79 5.09 11.33
CA CYS A 174 15.66 4.38 10.40
C CYS A 174 15.24 2.90 10.30
N PRO A 175 14.94 2.37 9.12
CA PRO A 175 14.62 0.96 8.95
C PRO A 175 15.82 0.02 9.15
N ASP A 176 17.03 0.59 9.16
CA ASP A 176 18.29 -0.12 9.37
C ASP A 176 18.90 0.22 10.73
N VAL A 177 19.91 -0.56 11.12
CA VAL A 177 20.73 -0.25 12.30
C VAL A 177 21.72 0.84 11.95
N LEU A 178 21.63 1.98 12.64
CA LEU A 178 22.57 3.08 12.42
C LEU A 178 23.91 2.81 13.12
N PRO A 179 25.03 3.25 12.50
CA PRO A 179 26.30 3.32 13.21
C PRO A 179 26.15 4.18 14.47
N LEU A 180 26.62 3.70 15.62
CA LEU A 180 26.44 4.37 16.92
C LEU A 180 26.89 5.85 16.91
N ALA A 181 27.96 6.17 16.19
CA ALA A 181 28.44 7.54 16.07
C ALA A 181 27.47 8.44 15.32
N GLU A 182 26.80 7.90 14.32
CA GLU A 182 25.79 8.63 13.53
C GLU A 182 24.50 8.80 14.30
N HIS A 183 24.00 7.74 14.94
CA HIS A 183 22.85 7.79 15.82
C HIS A 183 23.02 8.89 16.88
N LYS A 184 24.12 8.87 17.63
CA LYS A 184 24.45 9.89 18.62
C LYS A 184 24.61 11.32 18.07
N ARG A 185 24.97 11.45 16.80
CA ARG A 185 25.05 12.75 16.13
C ARG A 185 23.63 13.28 15.85
N MET A 186 22.75 12.43 15.34
CA MET A 186 21.36 12.77 15.00
C MET A 186 20.55 13.14 16.25
N GLU A 187 20.66 12.37 17.33
CA GLU A 187 19.98 12.61 18.63
C GLU A 187 20.20 14.03 19.21
N LYS A 188 21.26 14.70 18.83
CA LYS A 188 21.53 16.07 19.27
C LYS A 188 20.65 17.11 18.62
N THR A 189 19.99 16.76 17.51
CA THR A 189 19.25 17.70 16.68
C THR A 189 17.75 17.36 16.61
N PHE A 190 17.40 16.08 16.56
CA PHE A 190 16.02 15.61 16.47
C PHE A 190 15.87 14.21 17.11
N THR A 191 14.65 13.78 17.30
CA THR A 191 14.38 12.42 17.78
C THR A 191 14.69 11.42 16.70
N VAL A 192 15.51 10.40 17.01
CA VAL A 192 15.85 9.31 16.10
C VAL A 192 15.65 7.96 16.78
N PHE A 193 15.12 7.03 16.03
CA PHE A 193 15.07 5.61 16.37
C PHE A 193 15.62 4.83 15.20
N ASP A 194 16.46 3.85 15.46
CA ASP A 194 16.88 2.89 14.46
C ASP A 194 16.15 1.55 14.63
N ARG A 195 16.51 0.57 13.82
CA ARG A 195 15.88 -0.76 13.86
C ARG A 195 15.98 -1.40 15.25
N ASN A 196 17.11 -1.24 15.95
CA ASN A 196 17.30 -1.82 17.28
C ASN A 196 16.50 -1.10 18.38
N ASP A 197 16.11 0.15 18.16
CA ASP A 197 15.24 0.88 19.08
C ASP A 197 13.77 0.48 18.91
N MET A 198 13.38 0.10 17.68
CA MET A 198 12.01 -0.27 17.35
C MET A 198 11.71 -1.77 17.57
N PHE A 199 12.70 -2.63 17.39
CA PHE A 199 12.54 -4.09 17.44
C PHE A 199 13.63 -4.72 18.33
N ASP A 200 13.30 -5.82 18.97
CA ASP A 200 14.28 -6.66 19.66
C ASP A 200 15.05 -7.58 18.68
N ALA A 201 15.94 -8.41 19.22
CA ALA A 201 16.76 -9.32 18.43
C ALA A 201 15.97 -10.39 17.67
N ASP A 202 14.75 -10.68 18.07
CA ASP A 202 13.85 -11.63 17.44
C ASP A 202 12.91 -10.93 16.42
N GLY A 203 13.07 -9.62 16.23
CA GLY A 203 12.25 -8.79 15.32
C GLY A 203 10.85 -8.47 15.87
N ILE A 204 10.67 -8.60 17.19
CA ILE A 204 9.42 -8.27 17.87
C ILE A 204 9.44 -6.77 18.20
N PRO A 205 8.36 -6.01 17.92
CA PRO A 205 8.30 -4.60 18.27
C PRO A 205 8.48 -4.38 19.77
N GLN A 206 9.39 -3.47 20.16
CA GLN A 206 9.65 -3.15 21.57
C GLN A 206 8.49 -2.41 22.22
N ASP A 207 7.75 -1.66 21.42
CA ASP A 207 6.47 -1.07 21.81
C ASP A 207 5.51 -1.02 20.62
N ARG A 208 4.23 -0.69 20.87
CA ARG A 208 3.22 -0.58 19.81
C ARG A 208 3.13 0.83 19.20
N TRP A 209 3.95 1.76 19.64
CA TRP A 209 3.78 3.18 19.36
C TRP A 209 4.86 3.75 18.43
N THR A 210 5.99 3.05 18.29
CA THR A 210 7.17 3.51 17.55
C THR A 210 7.45 2.58 16.39
N PHE A 211 7.01 2.95 15.19
CA PHE A 211 7.15 2.14 13.99
C PHE A 211 7.02 2.98 12.72
N ILE A 212 7.53 2.48 11.61
CA ILE A 212 7.38 3.11 10.29
C ILE A 212 5.93 2.95 9.83
N GLY A 213 5.23 4.05 9.64
CA GLY A 213 3.82 4.05 9.27
C GLY A 213 3.58 3.80 7.79
N MET A 214 2.44 3.20 7.46
CA MET A 214 1.99 3.08 6.07
C MET A 214 1.07 4.24 5.70
N THR A 215 1.35 4.90 4.58
CA THR A 215 0.60 6.09 4.11
C THR A 215 -0.53 5.76 3.12
N LYS A 216 -0.60 4.52 2.67
CA LYS A 216 -1.53 4.01 1.66
C LYS A 216 -3.00 4.40 1.87
N PHE A 217 -3.43 4.51 3.13
CA PHE A 217 -4.80 4.84 3.49
C PHE A 217 -4.95 6.26 4.05
N TYR A 218 -3.91 7.10 4.00
CA TYR A 218 -4.01 8.48 4.45
C TYR A 218 -5.05 9.23 3.62
N ASP A 219 -5.77 10.10 4.29
CA ASP A 219 -6.78 10.95 3.69
C ASP A 219 -6.52 12.41 4.08
N HIS A 220 -6.07 13.19 3.12
CA HIS A 220 -5.75 14.59 3.30
C HIS A 220 -6.97 15.50 3.16
N THR A 221 -8.12 14.96 2.78
CA THR A 221 -9.36 15.71 2.59
C THR A 221 -10.24 15.75 3.84
N ARG A 222 -9.84 15.04 4.91
CA ARG A 222 -10.58 15.00 6.16
C ARG A 222 -10.87 16.41 6.69
N PRO A 223 -12.07 16.65 7.23
CA PRO A 223 -12.51 18.00 7.63
C PRO A 223 -11.79 18.54 8.86
N GLY A 224 -11.16 17.69 9.65
CA GLY A 224 -10.48 18.07 10.89
C GLY A 224 -9.24 17.22 11.19
N ASN A 225 -8.31 17.82 11.90
CA ASN A 225 -7.04 17.19 12.27
C ASN A 225 -7.21 16.03 13.25
N MET A 226 -8.21 16.13 14.12
CA MET A 226 -8.55 15.14 15.15
C MET A 226 -9.67 14.19 14.69
N SER A 227 -10.16 14.31 13.47
CA SER A 227 -11.19 13.41 12.96
C SER A 227 -10.54 12.06 12.65
N GLU A 228 -10.97 11.04 13.37
CA GLU A 228 -10.66 9.64 13.03
C GLU A 228 -11.46 9.19 11.81
N LEU A 229 -12.36 10.02 11.33
CA LEU A 229 -13.33 9.71 10.32
C LEU A 229 -12.84 10.15 8.96
N SER A 230 -12.90 9.25 7.99
CA SER A 230 -12.62 9.49 6.58
C SER A 230 -13.80 8.97 5.76
N ASP A 231 -14.23 9.70 4.77
CA ASP A 231 -15.22 9.26 3.80
C ASP A 231 -14.59 8.60 2.55
N ARG A 232 -13.28 8.34 2.62
CA ARG A 232 -12.54 7.70 1.54
C ARG A 232 -12.99 6.25 1.36
N SER A 233 -13.32 5.88 0.12
CA SER A 233 -13.73 4.54 -0.24
C SER A 233 -12.59 3.52 -0.01
N TYR A 234 -12.94 2.33 0.46
CA TYR A 234 -11.98 1.24 0.63
C TYR A 234 -12.08 0.26 -0.56
N PRO A 235 -11.00 0.04 -1.32
CA PRO A 235 -11.00 -0.90 -2.43
C PRO A 235 -11.00 -2.34 -1.91
N VAL A 236 -12.11 -3.05 -2.12
CA VAL A 236 -12.27 -4.46 -1.78
C VAL A 236 -11.51 -5.35 -2.76
N ILE A 237 -11.55 -4.97 -4.04
CA ILE A 237 -10.83 -5.63 -5.12
C ILE A 237 -10.29 -4.56 -6.07
N ARG A 238 -9.01 -4.70 -6.43
CA ARG A 238 -8.31 -3.85 -7.40
C ARG A 238 -7.80 -4.68 -8.57
N LEU A 239 -7.60 -4.02 -9.71
CA LEU A 239 -7.05 -4.67 -10.91
C LEU A 239 -5.67 -5.29 -10.64
N GLY A 240 -4.82 -4.61 -9.86
CA GLY A 240 -3.51 -5.14 -9.46
C GLY A 240 -3.60 -6.52 -8.78
N GLU A 241 -4.65 -6.78 -8.00
CA GLU A 241 -4.84 -8.10 -7.40
C GLU A 241 -5.11 -9.18 -8.45
N LEU A 242 -5.80 -8.85 -9.53
CA LEU A 242 -6.08 -9.83 -10.58
C LEU A 242 -4.82 -10.24 -11.36
N TYR A 243 -3.86 -9.36 -11.54
CA TYR A 243 -2.54 -9.71 -12.05
C TYR A 243 -1.84 -10.71 -11.13
N LEU A 244 -1.87 -10.46 -9.80
CA LEU A 244 -1.28 -11.38 -8.82
C LEU A 244 -2.02 -12.73 -8.76
N ILE A 245 -3.35 -12.75 -8.84
CA ILE A 245 -4.15 -13.98 -8.92
C ILE A 245 -3.76 -14.77 -10.18
N ARG A 246 -3.66 -14.09 -11.31
CA ARG A 246 -3.32 -14.74 -12.58
C ARG A 246 -1.89 -15.28 -12.57
N ALA A 247 -0.92 -14.52 -12.07
CA ALA A 247 0.46 -14.95 -11.94
C ALA A 247 0.57 -16.19 -11.02
N GLU A 248 -0.05 -16.17 -9.83
CA GLU A 248 -0.06 -17.30 -8.91
C GLU A 248 -0.72 -18.54 -9.53
N ALA A 249 -1.87 -18.37 -10.17
CA ALA A 249 -2.57 -19.44 -10.83
C ALA A 249 -1.73 -20.07 -11.96
N ARG A 250 -1.06 -19.26 -12.78
CA ARG A 250 -0.18 -19.70 -13.87
C ARG A 250 1.00 -20.53 -13.39
N ILE A 251 1.63 -20.16 -12.28
CA ILE A 251 2.76 -20.96 -11.75
C ILE A 251 2.29 -22.26 -11.06
N ARG A 252 1.09 -22.27 -10.48
CA ARG A 252 0.55 -23.41 -9.73
C ARG A 252 -0.24 -24.40 -10.59
N SER A 253 -0.65 -24.02 -11.80
CA SER A 253 -1.32 -24.94 -12.71
C SER A 253 -0.41 -26.11 -13.07
N THR A 254 -0.96 -27.32 -12.99
CA THR A 254 -0.26 -28.53 -13.41
C THR A 254 -0.54 -28.90 -14.86
N THR A 255 -1.57 -28.32 -15.44
CA THR A 255 -2.03 -28.56 -16.82
C THR A 255 -1.55 -27.47 -17.80
N ASN A 256 -1.57 -26.21 -17.36
CA ASN A 256 -1.32 -25.04 -18.19
C ASN A 256 -0.30 -24.11 -17.52
N GLN A 257 0.77 -24.65 -16.95
CA GLN A 257 1.81 -23.84 -16.32
C GLN A 257 2.41 -22.85 -17.31
N ASP A 258 2.47 -21.56 -16.90
CA ASP A 258 2.96 -20.46 -17.73
C ASP A 258 3.82 -19.49 -16.89
N LEU A 259 5.07 -19.86 -16.67
CA LEU A 259 6.04 -19.05 -15.91
C LEU A 259 6.31 -17.71 -16.59
N LYS A 260 6.38 -17.72 -17.93
CA LYS A 260 6.60 -16.50 -18.71
C LYS A 260 5.46 -15.52 -18.54
N GLY A 261 4.22 -15.97 -18.73
CA GLY A 261 3.05 -15.12 -18.54
C GLY A 261 2.90 -14.63 -17.09
N ALA A 262 3.33 -15.43 -16.10
CA ALA A 262 3.38 -15.00 -14.71
C ALA A 262 4.39 -13.88 -14.51
N ALA A 263 5.60 -13.99 -15.05
CA ALA A 263 6.62 -12.96 -15.00
C ALA A 263 6.19 -11.66 -15.70
N GLU A 264 5.47 -11.77 -16.82
CA GLU A 264 4.88 -10.61 -17.52
C GLU A 264 3.83 -9.91 -16.63
N ASP A 265 2.99 -10.64 -15.90
CA ASP A 265 1.98 -10.08 -14.99
C ASP A 265 2.64 -9.29 -13.85
N ILE A 266 3.66 -9.85 -13.20
CA ILE A 266 4.37 -9.17 -12.11
C ILE A 266 5.16 -7.96 -12.66
N THR A 267 5.79 -8.09 -13.83
CA THR A 267 6.48 -6.99 -14.49
C THR A 267 5.54 -5.81 -14.74
N GLU A 268 4.32 -6.08 -15.20
CA GLU A 268 3.33 -5.03 -15.45
C GLU A 268 2.98 -4.26 -14.15
N LEU A 269 2.80 -4.96 -13.04
CA LEU A 269 2.58 -4.34 -11.74
C LEU A 269 3.78 -3.53 -11.25
N ARG A 270 4.99 -4.04 -11.45
CA ARG A 270 6.21 -3.40 -10.96
C ARG A 270 6.61 -2.17 -11.76
N LYS A 271 6.19 -2.00 -13.02
CA LYS A 271 6.51 -0.82 -13.85
C LYS A 271 6.27 0.51 -13.12
N ARG A 272 5.17 0.63 -12.39
CA ARG A 272 4.81 1.84 -11.65
C ARG A 272 5.57 2.02 -10.33
N ALA A 273 6.26 0.97 -9.89
CA ALA A 273 7.04 0.94 -8.65
C ALA A 273 8.55 1.12 -8.87
N VAL A 274 9.00 1.08 -10.12
CA VAL A 274 10.43 1.27 -10.44
C VAL A 274 10.86 2.71 -10.19
N ASN A 275 12.00 2.87 -9.52
CA ASN A 275 12.69 4.15 -9.45
C ASN A 275 13.56 4.33 -10.71
N HIS A 276 13.17 5.27 -11.58
CA HIS A 276 13.84 5.54 -12.85
C HIS A 276 15.01 6.51 -12.74
N GLU A 277 15.48 6.83 -11.54
CA GLU A 277 16.61 7.76 -11.36
C GLU A 277 17.93 7.19 -11.86
N LYS A 278 18.09 5.85 -11.80
CA LYS A 278 19.28 5.16 -12.23
C LYS A 278 18.98 3.86 -12.98
N PRO A 279 19.74 3.54 -14.03
CA PRO A 279 19.53 2.29 -14.79
C PRO A 279 19.66 1.01 -13.95
N GLU A 280 20.54 1.00 -12.94
CA GLU A 280 20.71 -0.15 -12.04
C GLU A 280 19.47 -0.45 -11.22
N TYR A 281 18.63 0.53 -10.94
CA TYR A 281 17.36 0.35 -10.23
C TYR A 281 16.32 -0.34 -11.12
N GLU A 282 16.30 -0.01 -12.40
CA GLU A 282 15.44 -0.72 -13.36
C GLU A 282 15.85 -2.20 -13.49
N GLU A 283 17.16 -2.48 -13.50
CA GLU A 283 17.66 -3.85 -13.55
C GLU A 283 17.31 -4.63 -12.28
N ALA A 284 17.43 -4.02 -11.09
CA ALA A 284 17.09 -4.63 -9.81
C ALA A 284 15.60 -5.00 -9.70
N MET A 285 14.73 -4.28 -10.40
CA MET A 285 13.27 -4.51 -10.39
C MET A 285 12.78 -5.45 -11.49
N LYS A 286 13.67 -5.94 -12.35
CA LYS A 286 13.29 -6.90 -13.40
C LYS A 286 12.83 -8.21 -12.81
N VAL A 287 11.87 -8.81 -13.50
CA VAL A 287 11.31 -10.11 -13.16
C VAL A 287 11.46 -11.03 -14.35
N THR A 288 11.96 -12.23 -14.12
CA THR A 288 12.19 -13.27 -15.12
C THR A 288 11.38 -14.54 -14.79
N GLU A 289 11.34 -15.48 -15.71
CA GLU A 289 10.70 -16.78 -15.48
C GLU A 289 11.37 -17.57 -14.32
N GLU A 290 12.66 -17.34 -14.09
CA GLU A 290 13.44 -18.01 -13.04
C GLU A 290 13.05 -17.53 -11.63
N ASP A 291 12.51 -16.31 -11.52
CA ASP A 291 12.03 -15.73 -10.26
C ASP A 291 10.65 -16.26 -9.86
N MET A 292 9.91 -16.87 -10.79
CA MET A 292 8.51 -17.25 -10.60
C MET A 292 8.34 -18.44 -9.67
N THR A 293 8.41 -18.14 -8.38
CA THR A 293 8.07 -19.04 -7.28
C THR A 293 6.84 -18.54 -6.53
N LEU A 294 6.23 -19.42 -5.75
CA LEU A 294 5.10 -19.03 -4.91
C LEU A 294 5.52 -17.97 -3.87
N ASP A 295 6.67 -18.17 -3.24
CA ASP A 295 7.19 -17.24 -2.22
C ASP A 295 7.39 -15.84 -2.84
N PHE A 296 8.00 -15.75 -4.02
CA PHE A 296 8.19 -14.48 -4.73
C PHE A 296 6.87 -13.75 -5.00
N ILE A 297 5.83 -14.46 -5.45
CA ILE A 297 4.52 -13.85 -5.70
C ILE A 297 3.84 -13.42 -4.40
N LEU A 298 3.98 -14.19 -3.32
CA LEU A 298 3.44 -13.84 -2.01
C LEU A 298 4.15 -12.61 -1.41
N GLU A 299 5.47 -12.51 -1.58
CA GLU A 299 6.26 -11.33 -1.20
C GLU A 299 5.86 -10.09 -2.01
N ASP A 300 5.62 -10.25 -3.30
CA ASP A 300 5.16 -9.13 -4.17
C ASP A 300 3.72 -8.69 -3.85
N ARG A 301 2.91 -9.58 -3.26
CA ARG A 301 1.55 -9.31 -2.79
C ARG A 301 1.52 -8.53 -1.47
N ALA A 302 2.54 -8.68 -0.60
CA ALA A 302 2.62 -8.05 0.71
C ALA A 302 2.71 -6.51 0.62
#